data_2462f5f7e9e7fef02e035a5666fbeb63
#
_entry.id   2462f5f7e9e7fef02e035a5666fbeb63
#
_cell.length_a   1.000
_cell.length_b   1.000
_cell.length_c   1.000
_cell.angle_alpha   90.00
_cell.angle_beta   90.00
_cell.angle_gamma   90.00
#
_symmetry.space_group_name_H-M   'P 1'
#
loop_
_entity.id
_entity.type
_entity.pdbx_description
1 polymer ?
#
loop_
_entity_poly.entity_id
_entity_poly.type
_entity_poly.pdbx_seq_one_letter_code
_entity_poly.pdbx_strand_id
1 'polypeptide(L)'
;MNLSKEDQEFVKTYDDSKYAKPSVTADMVIFARGSEAEHLEVLLIQRGRPPFRGQYALPGGFVNPDESVDDAAARELKEETGVDCGCLEQLRTFSTPGRDPRRWVITCAYLALVEKSEITVKAGDDAKAAEWFSVKLERLPDASGPGEKAGNRRKEELWQVHRWVLELCGKQETIRIPFRSEQLPGQLEPQLQLETEGNGLAFDHGLILAYAVMRLHSSGPSTRIRTAPLLSISTSEKRPARPGTNS
;
A
#
# COMPACT_ATOMS: atom_id res chain seq x y z
N MET A 1 -19.54 -22.68 -4.80
CA MET A 1 -19.87 -23.17 -3.44
C MET A 1 -21.16 -23.98 -3.54
N ASN A 2 -21.19 -25.26 -3.13
CA ASN A 2 -22.41 -26.05 -3.16
C ASN A 2 -23.15 -25.88 -1.82
N LEU A 3 -24.16 -25.02 -1.82
CA LEU A 3 -25.01 -24.77 -0.65
C LEU A 3 -26.13 -25.82 -0.59
N SER A 4 -26.53 -26.23 0.64
CA SER A 4 -27.74 -27.04 0.85
C SER A 4 -28.99 -26.26 0.43
N LYS A 5 -30.13 -26.94 0.27
CA LYS A 5 -31.40 -26.25 -0.05
C LYS A 5 -31.80 -25.25 1.05
N GLU A 6 -31.58 -25.61 2.30
CA GLU A 6 -31.85 -24.75 3.46
C GLU A 6 -31.00 -23.48 3.45
N ASP A 7 -29.67 -23.63 3.17
CA ASP A 7 -28.77 -22.48 3.06
C ASP A 7 -29.15 -21.56 1.88
N GLN A 8 -29.54 -22.15 0.74
CA GLN A 8 -30.00 -21.40 -0.42
C GLN A 8 -31.24 -20.55 -0.11
N GLU A 9 -32.19 -21.11 0.65
CA GLU A 9 -33.40 -20.39 1.05
C GLU A 9 -33.08 -19.30 2.07
N PHE A 10 -32.21 -19.60 3.06
CA PHE A 10 -31.73 -18.60 4.00
C PHE A 10 -31.05 -17.42 3.30
N VAL A 11 -30.13 -17.68 2.37
CA VAL A 11 -29.40 -16.63 1.64
C VAL A 11 -30.35 -15.74 0.83
N LYS A 12 -31.39 -16.30 0.21
CA LYS A 12 -32.40 -15.52 -0.55
C LYS A 12 -33.22 -14.57 0.32
N THR A 13 -33.44 -14.95 1.58
CA THR A 13 -34.27 -14.17 2.52
C THR A 13 -33.44 -13.33 3.47
N TYR A 14 -32.10 -13.45 3.42
CA TYR A 14 -31.19 -12.76 4.32
C TYR A 14 -31.19 -11.26 4.07
N ASP A 15 -31.65 -10.50 5.06
CA ASP A 15 -31.62 -9.04 5.04
C ASP A 15 -30.37 -8.51 5.75
N ASP A 16 -29.46 -7.97 4.98
CA ASP A 16 -28.21 -7.35 5.46
C ASP A 16 -28.29 -5.82 5.50
N SER A 17 -29.46 -5.22 5.19
CA SER A 17 -29.64 -3.77 5.15
C SER A 17 -29.42 -3.07 6.51
N LYS A 18 -29.58 -3.82 7.60
CA LYS A 18 -29.35 -3.36 8.98
C LYS A 18 -27.86 -3.18 9.33
N TYR A 19 -26.95 -3.68 8.49
CA TYR A 19 -25.51 -3.55 8.72
C TYR A 19 -24.93 -2.47 7.82
N ALA A 20 -24.20 -1.52 8.42
CA ALA A 20 -23.42 -0.58 7.63
C ALA A 20 -22.30 -1.32 6.88
N LYS A 21 -22.07 -0.95 5.62
CA LYS A 21 -21.07 -1.57 4.74
C LYS A 21 -19.97 -0.55 4.44
N PRO A 22 -18.69 -0.87 4.71
CA PRO A 22 -17.60 -0.02 4.26
C PRO A 22 -17.47 -0.10 2.74
N SER A 23 -16.96 0.97 2.13
CA SER A 23 -16.32 0.85 0.82
C SER A 23 -14.92 0.27 1.03
N VAL A 24 -14.47 -0.58 0.11
CA VAL A 24 -13.12 -1.14 0.13
C VAL A 24 -12.31 -0.52 -1.00
N THR A 25 -11.05 -0.15 -0.72
CA THR A 25 -10.08 0.32 -1.71
C THR A 25 -8.83 -0.54 -1.68
N ALA A 26 -8.07 -0.53 -2.77
CA ALA A 26 -6.72 -1.02 -2.85
C ALA A 26 -5.80 0.17 -3.13
N ASP A 27 -4.90 0.50 -2.20
CA ASP A 27 -3.91 1.56 -2.36
C ASP A 27 -2.52 0.94 -2.53
N MET A 28 -1.72 1.43 -3.48
CA MET A 28 -0.47 0.79 -3.85
C MET A 28 0.74 1.67 -3.55
N VAL A 29 1.72 1.11 -2.84
CA VAL A 29 3.04 1.70 -2.72
C VAL A 29 3.93 1.10 -3.81
N ILE A 30 4.13 1.85 -4.89
CA ILE A 30 4.90 1.41 -6.06
C ILE A 30 6.30 1.98 -5.93
N PHE A 31 7.26 1.11 -5.62
CA PHE A 31 8.66 1.45 -5.58
C PHE A 31 9.38 1.08 -6.87
N ALA A 32 10.37 1.90 -7.24
CA ALA A 32 11.33 1.58 -8.27
C ALA A 32 12.75 1.85 -7.78
N ARG A 33 13.74 1.24 -8.42
CA ARG A 33 15.12 1.63 -8.22
C ARG A 33 15.38 2.94 -8.95
N GLY A 34 16.00 3.89 -8.25
CA GLY A 34 16.47 5.12 -8.84
C GLY A 34 17.64 4.89 -9.81
N SER A 35 18.04 5.95 -10.49
CA SER A 35 19.17 5.93 -11.45
C SER A 35 20.52 5.56 -10.79
N GLU A 36 20.66 5.81 -9.51
CA GLU A 36 21.78 5.33 -8.68
C GLU A 36 21.32 4.07 -7.93
N ALA A 37 22.08 2.99 -8.04
CA ALA A 37 21.65 1.63 -7.64
C ALA A 37 21.22 1.45 -6.17
N GLU A 38 21.41 2.45 -5.33
CA GLU A 38 21.06 2.44 -3.90
C GLU A 38 19.84 3.33 -3.56
N HIS A 39 19.34 4.12 -4.52
CA HIS A 39 18.22 5.02 -4.28
C HIS A 39 16.89 4.36 -4.62
N LEU A 40 16.00 4.35 -3.63
CA LEU A 40 14.61 3.94 -3.80
C LEU A 40 13.77 5.15 -4.22
N GLU A 41 12.91 4.98 -5.19
CA GLU A 41 11.92 5.98 -5.58
C GLU A 41 10.52 5.42 -5.39
N VAL A 42 9.55 6.27 -5.07
CA VAL A 42 8.12 5.93 -4.95
C VAL A 42 7.31 6.76 -5.94
N LEU A 43 6.34 6.11 -6.58
CA LEU A 43 5.40 6.78 -7.47
C LEU A 43 4.26 7.37 -6.65
N LEU A 44 4.01 8.67 -6.82
CA LEU A 44 2.85 9.36 -6.27
C LEU A 44 2.05 10.02 -7.39
N ILE A 45 0.75 10.10 -7.21
CA ILE A 45 -0.16 10.83 -8.09
C ILE A 45 -0.57 12.15 -7.43
N GLN A 46 -0.71 13.23 -8.21
CA GLN A 46 -1.29 14.48 -7.71
C GLN A 46 -2.79 14.47 -7.95
N ARG A 47 -3.58 14.64 -6.90
CA ARG A 47 -5.03 14.60 -6.97
C ARG A 47 -5.60 15.79 -7.75
N GLY A 48 -6.41 15.50 -8.74
CA GLY A 48 -7.11 16.51 -9.57
C GLY A 48 -8.41 17.02 -8.96
N ARG A 49 -9.04 16.25 -8.02
CA ARG A 49 -10.37 16.49 -7.47
C ARG A 49 -10.40 16.45 -5.94
N PRO A 50 -11.40 17.08 -5.29
CA PRO A 50 -11.66 16.91 -3.86
C PRO A 50 -12.02 15.45 -3.48
N PRO A 51 -11.77 15.06 -2.22
CA PRO A 51 -11.02 15.78 -1.19
C PRO A 51 -9.52 15.82 -1.49
N PHE A 52 -8.80 16.70 -0.82
CA PHE A 52 -7.33 16.83 -0.93
C PHE A 52 -6.82 17.18 -2.34
N ARG A 53 -7.56 18.01 -3.09
CA ARG A 53 -7.16 18.48 -4.42
C ARG A 53 -5.78 19.13 -4.39
N GLY A 54 -4.89 18.70 -5.29
CA GLY A 54 -3.52 19.21 -5.39
C GLY A 54 -2.52 18.53 -4.48
N GLN A 55 -2.95 17.75 -3.48
CA GLN A 55 -2.05 16.94 -2.67
C GLN A 55 -1.63 15.67 -3.40
N TYR A 56 -0.47 15.15 -3.03
CA TYR A 56 -0.02 13.86 -3.51
C TYR A 56 -0.70 12.71 -2.77
N ALA A 57 -0.87 11.60 -3.47
CA ALA A 57 -1.51 10.39 -2.96
C ALA A 57 -0.82 9.15 -3.53
N LEU A 58 -1.00 8.02 -2.89
CA LEU A 58 -0.68 6.72 -3.47
C LEU A 58 -1.66 6.43 -4.62
N PRO A 59 -1.21 5.78 -5.69
CA PRO A 59 -2.09 5.17 -6.69
C PRO A 59 -3.06 4.18 -6.06
N GLY A 60 -4.25 4.02 -6.66
CA GLY A 60 -5.22 3.06 -6.18
C GLY A 60 -6.66 3.47 -6.40
N GLY A 61 -7.59 2.53 -6.16
CA GLY A 61 -9.00 2.74 -6.42
C GLY A 61 -9.93 1.85 -5.62
N PHE A 62 -11.22 1.94 -5.93
CA PHE A 62 -12.25 1.15 -5.28
C PHE A 62 -12.29 -0.27 -5.83
N VAL A 63 -12.53 -1.22 -4.93
CA VAL A 63 -12.78 -2.63 -5.29
C VAL A 63 -14.22 -2.77 -5.81
N ASN A 64 -14.38 -3.39 -6.97
CA ASN A 64 -15.69 -3.69 -7.53
C ASN A 64 -16.32 -4.93 -6.84
N PRO A 65 -17.66 -5.05 -6.84
CA PRO A 65 -18.35 -6.16 -6.16
C PRO A 65 -18.01 -7.56 -6.70
N ASP A 66 -17.51 -7.65 -7.91
CA ASP A 66 -17.25 -8.88 -8.66
C ASP A 66 -15.76 -9.23 -8.80
N GLU A 67 -14.89 -8.50 -8.10
CA GLU A 67 -13.45 -8.77 -8.07
C GLU A 67 -12.93 -8.97 -6.64
N SER A 68 -11.82 -9.67 -6.49
CA SER A 68 -11.08 -9.71 -5.24
C SER A 68 -10.27 -8.42 -5.04
N VAL A 69 -9.84 -8.17 -3.81
CA VAL A 69 -8.96 -7.01 -3.55
C VAL A 69 -7.63 -7.12 -4.28
N ASP A 70 -7.11 -8.36 -4.43
CA ASP A 70 -5.88 -8.62 -5.19
C ASP A 70 -6.07 -8.32 -6.68
N ASP A 71 -7.23 -8.70 -7.25
CA ASP A 71 -7.57 -8.39 -8.66
C ASP A 71 -7.75 -6.88 -8.85
N ALA A 72 -8.40 -6.19 -7.90
CA ALA A 72 -8.53 -4.74 -7.92
C ALA A 72 -7.16 -4.05 -7.91
N ALA A 73 -6.25 -4.47 -7.02
CA ALA A 73 -4.90 -3.92 -6.97
C ALA A 73 -4.14 -4.14 -8.29
N ALA A 74 -4.23 -5.33 -8.88
CA ALA A 74 -3.61 -5.62 -10.17
C ALA A 74 -4.22 -4.79 -11.32
N ARG A 75 -5.54 -4.63 -11.33
CA ARG A 75 -6.24 -3.80 -12.33
C ARG A 75 -5.82 -2.33 -12.23
N GLU A 76 -5.88 -1.74 -11.02
CA GLU A 76 -5.48 -0.35 -10.77
C GLU A 76 -4.01 -0.11 -11.14
N LEU A 77 -3.10 -1.03 -10.76
CA LEU A 77 -1.70 -0.95 -11.15
C LEU A 77 -1.55 -0.87 -12.67
N LYS A 78 -2.23 -1.76 -13.39
CA LYS A 78 -2.19 -1.81 -14.84
C LYS A 78 -2.80 -0.57 -15.51
N GLU A 79 -3.93 -0.08 -14.99
CA GLU A 79 -4.63 1.10 -15.51
C GLU A 79 -3.79 2.37 -15.33
N GLU A 80 -3.18 2.56 -14.17
CA GLU A 80 -2.44 3.78 -13.83
C GLU A 80 -0.99 3.78 -14.31
N THR A 81 -0.34 2.60 -14.38
CA THR A 81 1.09 2.51 -14.70
C THR A 81 1.40 1.76 -15.99
N GLY A 82 0.44 1.02 -16.52
CA GLY A 82 0.63 0.12 -17.67
C GLY A 82 1.37 -1.17 -17.32
N VAL A 83 1.78 -1.37 -16.09
CA VAL A 83 2.52 -2.55 -15.64
C VAL A 83 1.57 -3.69 -15.34
N ASP A 84 1.84 -4.84 -15.93
CA ASP A 84 1.15 -6.11 -15.64
C ASP A 84 2.15 -7.00 -14.90
N CYS A 85 2.30 -6.78 -13.60
CA CYS A 85 3.20 -7.58 -12.80
C CYS A 85 2.45 -8.44 -11.79
N GLY A 86 2.77 -9.73 -11.75
CA GLY A 86 2.28 -10.67 -10.74
C GLY A 86 2.98 -10.55 -9.38
N CYS A 87 3.62 -9.40 -9.10
CA CYS A 87 4.47 -9.22 -7.91
C CYS A 87 3.89 -8.23 -6.89
N LEU A 88 2.57 -8.10 -6.84
CA LEU A 88 1.90 -7.36 -5.77
C LEU A 88 1.90 -8.19 -4.48
N GLU A 89 2.39 -7.59 -3.41
CA GLU A 89 2.37 -8.16 -2.07
C GLU A 89 1.48 -7.31 -1.16
N GLN A 90 0.50 -7.92 -0.52
CA GLN A 90 -0.32 -7.20 0.45
C GLN A 90 0.52 -6.73 1.62
N LEU A 91 0.52 -5.43 1.87
CA LEU A 91 1.25 -4.81 2.96
C LEU A 91 0.46 -4.94 4.26
N ARG A 92 -0.72 -4.33 4.31
CA ARG A 92 -1.56 -4.27 5.51
C ARG A 92 -2.94 -3.70 5.17
N THR A 93 -3.92 -3.97 6.03
CA THR A 93 -5.23 -3.31 5.99
C THR A 93 -5.26 -2.11 6.93
N PHE A 94 -5.77 -0.97 6.44
CA PHE A 94 -5.97 0.26 7.20
C PHE A 94 -7.46 0.57 7.30
N SER A 95 -7.97 0.65 8.52
CA SER A 95 -9.41 0.77 8.79
C SER A 95 -9.75 1.76 9.90
N THR A 96 -8.82 2.64 10.25
CA THR A 96 -9.04 3.65 11.29
C THR A 96 -10.26 4.51 10.94
N PRO A 97 -11.25 4.68 11.84
CA PRO A 97 -12.40 5.52 11.60
C PRO A 97 -11.98 6.95 11.21
N GLY A 98 -12.58 7.49 10.16
CA GLY A 98 -12.28 8.84 9.68
C GLY A 98 -11.04 8.97 8.80
N ARG A 99 -10.33 7.86 8.47
CA ARG A 99 -9.21 7.88 7.52
C ARG A 99 -9.58 8.50 6.16
N ASP A 100 -10.81 8.37 5.75
CA ASP A 100 -11.40 9.01 4.58
C ASP A 100 -12.59 9.88 5.02
N PRO A 101 -12.55 11.20 4.73
CA PRO A 101 -13.62 12.11 5.16
C PRO A 101 -14.95 11.92 4.42
N ARG A 102 -14.97 11.16 3.32
CA ARG A 102 -16.18 10.97 2.50
C ARG A 102 -17.16 9.99 3.11
N ARG A 103 -16.63 8.89 3.69
CA ARG A 103 -17.43 7.80 4.27
C ARG A 103 -16.56 6.79 5.02
N TRP A 104 -17.18 5.73 5.52
CA TRP A 104 -16.45 4.59 6.04
C TRP A 104 -15.74 3.84 4.92
N VAL A 105 -14.43 3.93 4.88
CA VAL A 105 -13.55 3.29 3.89
C VAL A 105 -12.50 2.46 4.60
N ILE A 106 -12.30 1.25 4.12
CA ILE A 106 -11.21 0.35 4.52
C ILE A 106 -10.31 0.20 3.30
N THR A 107 -9.00 0.36 3.46
CA THR A 107 -8.07 0.03 2.38
C THR A 107 -7.21 -1.17 2.71
N CYS A 108 -7.01 -2.02 1.72
CA CYS A 108 -5.94 -3.00 1.68
C CYS A 108 -4.78 -2.38 0.91
N ALA A 109 -3.68 -2.09 1.60
CA ALA A 109 -2.50 -1.54 0.95
C ALA A 109 -1.61 -2.65 0.38
N TYR A 110 -1.03 -2.40 -0.78
CA TYR A 110 -0.14 -3.30 -1.49
C TYR A 110 1.22 -2.66 -1.73
N LEU A 111 2.23 -3.50 -1.84
CA LEU A 111 3.58 -3.15 -2.20
C LEU A 111 3.89 -3.72 -3.59
N ALA A 112 4.41 -2.89 -4.47
CA ALA A 112 4.98 -3.30 -5.74
C ALA A 112 6.41 -2.79 -5.87
N LEU A 113 7.27 -3.62 -6.43
CA LEU A 113 8.60 -3.21 -6.83
C LEU A 113 8.75 -3.45 -8.30
N VAL A 114 9.07 -2.38 -9.03
CA VAL A 114 9.05 -2.35 -10.49
C VAL A 114 10.34 -1.77 -11.07
N GLU A 115 10.63 -2.08 -12.31
CA GLU A 115 11.67 -1.39 -13.07
C GLU A 115 11.08 -0.08 -13.65
N LYS A 116 11.67 1.04 -13.29
CA LYS A 116 11.17 2.38 -13.70
C LYS A 116 11.03 2.54 -15.21
N SER A 117 11.89 1.86 -15.98
CA SER A 117 11.87 1.87 -17.45
C SER A 117 10.65 1.17 -18.06
N GLU A 118 9.99 0.30 -17.31
CA GLU A 118 8.80 -0.45 -17.76
C GLU A 118 7.51 0.31 -17.50
N ILE A 119 7.59 1.42 -16.74
CA ILE A 119 6.41 2.18 -16.33
C ILE A 119 6.11 3.27 -17.34
N THR A 120 4.93 3.20 -17.93
CA THR A 120 4.32 4.29 -18.66
C THR A 120 3.20 4.89 -17.83
N VAL A 121 3.55 5.87 -17.01
CA VAL A 121 2.55 6.52 -16.15
C VAL A 121 1.49 7.17 -17.03
N LYS A 122 0.26 6.67 -16.93
CA LYS A 122 -0.92 7.31 -17.49
C LYS A 122 -1.58 8.09 -16.36
N ALA A 123 -1.75 9.40 -16.53
CA ALA A 123 -2.61 10.14 -15.62
C ALA A 123 -4.02 9.53 -15.74
N GLY A 124 -4.50 8.84 -14.71
CA GLY A 124 -5.87 8.36 -14.65
C GLY A 124 -6.86 9.52 -14.59
N ASP A 125 -8.16 9.24 -14.70
CA ASP A 125 -9.24 10.26 -14.76
C ASP A 125 -9.23 11.24 -13.58
N ASP A 126 -8.72 10.85 -12.42
CA ASP A 126 -8.65 11.64 -11.20
C ASP A 126 -7.24 12.18 -10.89
N ALA A 127 -6.20 11.78 -11.64
CA ALA A 127 -4.83 12.23 -11.45
C ALA A 127 -4.50 13.38 -12.41
N LYS A 128 -4.02 14.50 -11.86
CA LYS A 128 -3.53 15.64 -12.63
C LYS A 128 -2.13 15.38 -13.19
N ALA A 129 -1.31 14.66 -12.43
CA ALA A 129 0.06 14.29 -12.75
C ALA A 129 0.49 13.11 -11.90
N ALA A 130 1.53 12.41 -12.34
CA ALA A 130 2.23 11.44 -11.52
C ALA A 130 3.73 11.74 -11.54
N GLU A 131 4.38 11.52 -10.41
CA GLU A 131 5.78 11.89 -10.20
C GLU A 131 6.49 10.86 -9.32
N TRP A 132 7.76 10.62 -9.65
CA TRP A 132 8.65 9.81 -8.85
C TRP A 132 9.36 10.67 -7.81
N PHE A 133 9.28 10.25 -6.55
CA PHE A 133 9.96 10.87 -5.42
C PHE A 133 11.07 9.96 -4.93
N SER A 134 12.29 10.48 -4.78
CA SER A 134 13.36 9.77 -4.08
C SER A 134 13.00 9.63 -2.60
N VAL A 135 13.23 8.43 -2.05
CA VAL A 135 12.84 8.07 -0.69
C VAL A 135 14.08 8.04 0.21
N LYS A 136 14.04 8.81 1.30
CA LYS A 136 15.06 8.78 2.32
C LYS A 136 14.44 8.56 3.69
N LEU A 137 14.94 7.56 4.41
CA LEU A 137 14.53 7.28 5.79
C LEU A 137 15.67 7.66 6.72
N GLU A 138 15.38 8.50 7.71
CA GLU A 138 16.33 8.93 8.72
C GLU A 138 15.80 8.60 10.11
N ARG A 139 16.61 7.93 10.93
CA ARG A 139 16.33 7.77 12.35
C ARG A 139 16.77 9.02 13.10
N LEU A 140 15.86 9.64 13.82
CA LEU A 140 16.18 10.75 14.68
C LEU A 140 16.85 10.27 15.96
N PRO A 141 17.73 11.09 16.56
CA PRO A 141 18.26 10.80 17.90
C PRO A 141 17.13 10.58 18.89
N ASP A 142 17.26 9.57 19.74
CA ASP A 142 16.32 9.37 20.83
C ASP A 142 16.32 10.63 21.69
N ALA A 143 15.13 11.14 21.99
CA ALA A 143 15.00 12.34 22.82
C ALA A 143 15.55 12.03 24.23
N SER A 144 16.83 12.32 24.45
CA SER A 144 17.45 12.28 25.75
C SER A 144 16.98 13.51 26.55
N GLY A 145 15.76 13.45 27.06
CA GLY A 145 15.23 14.40 28.03
C GLY A 145 15.07 13.73 29.40
N PRO A 146 15.65 14.30 30.48
CA PRO A 146 15.33 13.86 31.82
C PRO A 146 13.95 14.40 32.16
N GLY A 147 12.89 13.58 32.08
CA GLY A 147 11.62 14.10 32.53
C GLY A 147 10.34 13.37 32.17
N GLU A 148 10.32 12.05 32.15
CA GLU A 148 9.05 11.37 32.43
C GLU A 148 9.22 10.49 33.67
N LYS A 149 8.35 10.78 34.63
CA LYS A 149 8.42 10.30 36.03
C LYS A 149 8.56 8.79 36.11
N ALA A 150 9.51 8.37 36.93
CA ALA A 150 9.77 7.00 37.34
C ALA A 150 8.53 6.33 37.98
N GLY A 151 7.58 5.96 37.13
CA GLY A 151 6.39 5.20 37.47
C GLY A 151 6.35 3.93 36.63
N ASN A 152 6.86 2.83 37.17
CA ASN A 152 6.80 1.50 36.55
C ASN A 152 7.91 1.13 35.53
N ARG A 153 9.17 1.34 35.86
CA ARG A 153 10.34 1.01 35.03
C ARG A 153 10.35 -0.38 34.38
N ARG A 154 9.65 -1.38 34.95
CA ARG A 154 9.65 -2.76 34.41
C ARG A 154 8.82 -2.92 33.10
N LYS A 155 7.91 -1.99 32.78
CA LYS A 155 7.14 -2.03 31.52
C LYS A 155 7.80 -1.21 30.41
N GLU A 156 8.47 -0.11 30.76
CA GLU A 156 9.07 0.84 29.82
C GLU A 156 10.40 0.32 29.24
N GLU A 157 11.14 -0.50 29.99
CA GLU A 157 12.39 -1.13 29.49
C GLU A 157 12.19 -2.15 28.36
N LEU A 158 10.94 -2.56 28.13
CA LEU A 158 10.59 -3.54 27.11
C LEU A 158 10.05 -2.92 25.82
N TRP A 159 9.74 -1.62 25.84
CA TRP A 159 9.23 -0.91 24.68
C TRP A 159 10.37 -0.26 23.90
N GLN A 160 10.50 -0.63 22.62
CA GLN A 160 11.39 0.07 21.72
C GLN A 160 10.60 1.16 20.99
N VAL A 161 10.89 2.41 21.33
CA VAL A 161 10.29 3.58 20.67
C VAL A 161 11.39 4.31 19.92
N HIS A 162 11.19 4.46 18.62
CA HIS A 162 12.13 5.19 17.78
C HIS A 162 11.39 6.24 16.96
N ARG A 163 12.03 7.40 16.79
CA ARG A 163 11.53 8.47 15.95
C ARG A 163 12.22 8.47 14.60
N TRP A 164 11.46 8.72 13.57
CA TRP A 164 11.90 8.66 12.19
C TRP A 164 11.38 9.86 11.41
N VAL A 165 12.10 10.22 10.35
CA VAL A 165 11.60 11.11 9.31
C VAL A 165 11.74 10.38 7.98
N LEU A 166 10.62 10.24 7.28
CA LEU A 166 10.59 9.86 5.88
C LEU A 166 10.56 11.13 5.05
N GLU A 167 11.56 11.28 4.19
CA GLU A 167 11.68 12.42 3.29
C GLU A 167 11.51 11.95 1.85
N LEU A 168 10.59 12.59 1.14
CA LEU A 168 10.26 12.33 -0.25
C LEU A 168 10.69 13.55 -1.06
N CYS A 169 11.73 13.40 -1.89
CA CYS A 169 12.26 14.49 -2.70
C CYS A 169 11.76 14.35 -4.14
N GLY A 170 10.83 15.24 -4.52
CA GLY A 170 10.32 15.40 -5.87
C GLY A 170 11.08 16.48 -6.64
N LYS A 171 10.62 16.80 -7.86
CA LYS A 171 11.25 17.81 -8.72
C LYS A 171 11.06 19.23 -8.21
N GLN A 172 9.92 19.51 -7.59
CA GLN A 172 9.54 20.86 -7.17
C GLN A 172 9.41 21.01 -5.65
N GLU A 173 9.16 19.92 -4.95
CA GLU A 173 8.92 19.95 -3.51
C GLU A 173 9.52 18.75 -2.79
N THR A 174 9.70 18.92 -1.50
CA THR A 174 10.11 17.87 -0.58
C THR A 174 9.04 17.70 0.47
N ILE A 175 8.52 16.48 0.62
CA ILE A 175 7.52 16.12 1.62
C ILE A 175 8.23 15.42 2.78
N ARG A 176 7.98 15.88 4.01
CA ARG A 176 8.57 15.30 5.22
C ARG A 176 7.48 14.71 6.09
N ILE A 177 7.64 13.46 6.44
CA ILE A 177 6.67 12.66 7.20
C ILE A 177 7.35 12.17 8.49
N PRO A 178 7.27 12.94 9.59
CA PRO A 178 7.78 12.50 10.87
C PRO A 178 6.82 11.47 11.48
N PHE A 179 7.38 10.37 11.97
CA PHE A 179 6.62 9.30 12.62
C PHE A 179 7.44 8.63 13.71
N ARG A 180 6.75 7.93 14.60
CA ARG A 180 7.36 7.07 15.60
C ARG A 180 6.99 5.62 15.35
N SER A 181 7.92 4.72 15.65
CA SER A 181 7.68 3.29 15.71
C SER A 181 7.70 2.82 17.15
N GLU A 182 6.73 2.02 17.54
CA GLU A 182 6.61 1.42 18.86
C GLU A 182 6.53 -0.09 18.72
N GLN A 183 7.43 -0.82 19.36
CA GLN A 183 7.44 -2.28 19.29
C GLN A 183 7.49 -2.88 20.70
N LEU A 184 6.52 -3.73 20.99
CA LEU A 184 6.51 -4.55 22.20
C LEU A 184 7.27 -5.85 21.97
N PRO A 185 7.91 -6.43 22.99
CA PRO A 185 8.47 -7.77 22.92
C PRO A 185 7.44 -8.79 22.45
N GLY A 186 7.79 -9.58 21.46
CA GLY A 186 6.91 -10.57 20.86
C GLY A 186 6.01 -10.08 19.70
N GLN A 187 5.98 -8.79 19.41
CA GLN A 187 5.39 -8.28 18.19
C GLN A 187 6.35 -8.49 17.02
N LEU A 188 5.83 -8.98 15.90
CA LEU A 188 6.62 -9.18 14.68
C LEU A 188 6.92 -7.86 13.97
N GLU A 189 6.00 -6.91 14.02
CA GLU A 189 6.11 -5.60 13.38
C GLU A 189 5.81 -4.48 14.38
N PRO A 190 6.51 -3.33 14.27
CA PRO A 190 6.20 -2.17 15.10
C PRO A 190 4.85 -1.57 14.72
N GLN A 191 4.21 -0.91 15.70
CA GLN A 191 3.11 0.00 15.43
C GLN A 191 3.69 1.35 15.04
N LEU A 192 3.18 1.96 13.96
CA LEU A 192 3.62 3.26 13.52
C LEU A 192 2.54 4.31 13.79
N GLN A 193 2.98 5.50 14.15
CA GLN A 193 2.11 6.64 14.36
C GLN A 193 2.74 7.90 13.76
N LEU A 194 1.99 8.63 12.94
CA LEU A 194 2.43 9.94 12.43
C LEU A 194 2.48 10.94 13.59
N GLU A 195 3.51 11.79 13.60
CA GLU A 195 3.66 12.84 14.62
C GLU A 195 2.95 14.15 14.22
N THR A 196 2.58 14.30 12.94
CA THR A 196 1.87 15.47 12.42
C THR A 196 0.71 15.06 11.53
N GLU A 197 -0.40 15.78 11.62
CA GLU A 197 -1.46 15.75 10.64
C GLU A 197 -1.10 16.64 9.43
N GLY A 198 -1.57 16.26 8.22
CA GLY A 198 -1.36 17.11 7.04
C GLY A 198 0.09 17.14 6.55
N ASN A 199 0.71 15.98 6.43
CA ASN A 199 2.11 15.81 6.04
C ASN A 199 2.39 15.96 4.52
N GLY A 200 1.51 16.59 3.76
CA GLY A 200 1.65 16.80 2.31
C GLY A 200 1.06 15.68 1.45
N LEU A 201 0.68 14.55 2.06
CA LEU A 201 -0.04 13.47 1.39
C LEU A 201 -1.53 13.48 1.75
N ALA A 202 -2.35 13.07 0.81
CA ALA A 202 -3.78 12.92 1.02
C ALA A 202 -4.09 11.75 1.97
N PHE A 203 -5.20 11.84 2.70
CA PHE A 203 -5.68 10.79 3.60
C PHE A 203 -4.62 10.38 4.64
N ASP A 204 -4.55 9.09 4.93
CA ASP A 204 -3.52 8.46 5.76
C ASP A 204 -2.37 7.83 4.94
N HIS A 205 -2.19 8.26 3.68
CA HIS A 205 -1.19 7.69 2.77
C HIS A 205 0.24 7.84 3.29
N GLY A 206 0.53 8.86 4.09
CA GLY A 206 1.81 8.98 4.78
C GLY A 206 2.08 7.83 5.74
N LEU A 207 1.05 7.36 6.45
CA LEU A 207 1.17 6.20 7.34
C LEU A 207 1.37 4.90 6.56
N ILE A 208 0.62 4.72 5.47
CA ILE A 208 0.77 3.56 4.59
C ILE A 208 2.20 3.48 4.05
N LEU A 209 2.71 4.61 3.55
CA LEU A 209 4.07 4.69 3.02
C LEU A 209 5.13 4.44 4.10
N ALA A 210 4.95 4.94 5.32
CA ALA A 210 5.85 4.66 6.43
C ALA A 210 5.93 3.15 6.73
N TYR A 211 4.79 2.45 6.75
CA TYR A 211 4.78 0.99 6.91
C TYR A 211 5.51 0.27 5.78
N ALA A 212 5.32 0.69 4.53
CA ALA A 212 5.98 0.08 3.38
C ALA A 212 7.51 0.25 3.45
N VAL A 213 7.98 1.46 3.76
CA VAL A 213 9.41 1.75 3.88
C VAL A 213 10.04 0.99 5.06
N MET A 214 9.35 0.93 6.21
CA MET A 214 9.82 0.16 7.37
C MET A 214 9.90 -1.34 7.09
N ARG A 215 8.97 -1.91 6.31
CA ARG A 215 9.05 -3.30 5.89
C ARG A 215 10.30 -3.57 5.06
N LEU A 216 10.62 -2.72 4.09
CA LEU A 216 11.84 -2.85 3.30
C LEU A 216 13.10 -2.66 4.15
N HIS A 217 13.09 -1.69 5.07
CA HIS A 217 14.22 -1.42 5.97
C HIS A 217 14.50 -2.59 6.91
N SER A 218 13.49 -3.22 7.48
CA SER A 218 13.61 -4.33 8.43
C SER A 218 14.04 -5.64 7.76
N SER A 219 13.79 -5.79 6.46
CA SER A 219 14.15 -6.97 5.70
C SER A 219 15.67 -7.12 5.45
N GLY A 220 16.48 -6.11 5.80
CA GLY A 220 17.94 -6.11 5.76
C GLY A 220 18.56 -6.17 4.36
N PRO A 221 19.88 -6.08 4.23
CA PRO A 221 20.59 -6.07 2.92
C PRO A 221 20.46 -7.39 2.15
N SER A 222 19.94 -8.45 2.77
CA SER A 222 19.65 -9.73 2.10
C SER A 222 18.39 -9.68 1.22
N THR A 223 17.52 -8.72 1.41
CA THR A 223 16.44 -8.44 0.48
C THR A 223 16.99 -7.59 -0.66
N ARG A 224 18.05 -8.09 -1.29
CA ARG A 224 18.32 -7.75 -2.68
C ARG A 224 17.03 -8.11 -3.40
N ILE A 225 16.29 -7.08 -3.74
CA ILE A 225 15.14 -7.16 -4.59
C ILE A 225 15.53 -8.04 -5.77
N ARG A 226 15.20 -9.33 -5.66
CA ARG A 226 15.33 -10.23 -6.79
C ARG A 226 14.22 -9.81 -7.72
N THR A 227 14.57 -9.04 -8.73
CA THR A 227 13.75 -9.00 -9.93
C THR A 227 13.61 -10.45 -10.38
N ALA A 228 12.43 -11.03 -10.19
CA ALA A 228 12.13 -12.29 -10.86
C ALA A 228 12.32 -12.00 -12.34
N PRO A 229 13.09 -12.81 -13.09
CA PRO A 229 13.11 -12.67 -14.51
C PRO A 229 11.66 -12.82 -14.98
N LEU A 230 11.18 -11.85 -15.74
CA LEU A 230 9.90 -11.95 -16.44
C LEU A 230 9.90 -13.28 -17.17
N LEU A 231 9.19 -14.25 -16.61
CA LEU A 231 8.82 -15.45 -17.37
C LEU A 231 7.90 -14.94 -18.46
N SER A 232 8.48 -14.76 -19.65
CA SER A 232 7.73 -14.60 -20.88
C SER A 232 6.82 -15.83 -21.00
N ILE A 233 5.56 -15.67 -20.58
CA ILE A 233 4.52 -16.66 -20.86
C ILE A 233 4.29 -16.56 -22.37
N SER A 234 5.00 -17.37 -23.11
CA SER A 234 4.72 -17.65 -24.50
C SER A 234 3.32 -18.28 -24.58
N THR A 235 2.34 -17.46 -24.93
CA THR A 235 1.01 -17.94 -25.30
C THR A 235 1.08 -18.62 -26.65
N SER A 236 1.49 -19.86 -26.69
CA SER A 236 1.28 -20.74 -27.85
C SER A 236 1.30 -22.22 -27.45
N GLU A 237 0.23 -22.67 -26.82
CA GLU A 237 -0.17 -24.07 -26.97
C GLU A 237 -1.66 -24.13 -27.30
N LYS A 238 -1.93 -24.21 -28.60
CA LYS A 238 -3.20 -24.69 -29.13
C LYS A 238 -3.42 -26.10 -28.59
N ARG A 239 -4.46 -26.30 -27.80
CA ARG A 239 -4.94 -27.65 -27.44
C ARG A 239 -5.22 -28.43 -28.74
N PRO A 240 -4.72 -29.65 -28.89
CA PRO A 240 -5.10 -30.49 -30.01
C PRO A 240 -6.58 -30.89 -29.90
N ALA A 241 -7.28 -30.78 -31.02
CA ALA A 241 -8.66 -31.23 -31.18
C ALA A 241 -8.79 -32.73 -30.86
N ARG A 242 -9.80 -33.06 -30.05
CA ARG A 242 -10.16 -34.48 -29.81
C ARG A 242 -10.66 -35.10 -31.12
N PRO A 243 -10.21 -36.32 -31.49
CA PRO A 243 -10.76 -37.01 -32.65
C PRO A 243 -12.21 -37.41 -32.39
N GLY A 244 -13.07 -37.11 -33.34
CA GLY A 244 -14.46 -37.55 -33.33
C GLY A 244 -14.56 -39.05 -33.42
N THR A 245 -15.38 -39.62 -32.55
CA THR A 245 -15.86 -41.01 -32.73
C THR A 245 -17.06 -40.98 -33.64
N ASN A 246 -16.89 -41.48 -34.87
CA ASN A 246 -17.99 -41.94 -35.69
C ASN A 246 -18.49 -43.27 -35.12
N SER A 247 -19.76 -43.35 -34.86
CA SER A 247 -20.67 -44.49 -35.10
C SER A 247 -22.09 -44.03 -34.79
#